data_9fd4836656483ee024d49ce91ca09f72
#
_entry.id   9fd4836656483ee024d49ce91ca09f72
#
_cell.length_a   1.000
_cell.length_b   1.000
_cell.length_c   1.000
_cell.angle_alpha   90.00
_cell.angle_beta   90.00
_cell.angle_gamma   90.00
#
_symmetry.space_group_name_H-M   'P 1'
#
loop_
_entity.id
_entity.type
_entity.pdbx_description
1 polymer ?
#
loop_
_entity_poly.entity_id
_entity_poly.type
_entity_poly.pdbx_seq_one_letter_code
_entity_poly.pdbx_strand_id
1 'polypeptide(L)'
;MSSHAATGHIDHHHDHTTSTGIPNKKLLWWAFLASDCMFFGALISTHMVYRLNPPPGNAVPTQVFNIELTSFSTFILLMSSLLMALAVNAIQRGNVKSTRTMLLGTMFFGCIFLGGQVYEFEHFVHAKHMTLSNSIFGSTFYTLTGTHGTHVAIGVLLLGMMYVRTFKPANGGGLFRNFAHLLTICVTFGVAFIWFVPGLIEVVYGLPIGDLLKRAAIPLAVGAAGLVSLFWLGRTSGPVEFGEKNAIDVEAIGLYWHFVDIVWIIIFTAVYLLEYL
;
A
#
# COMPACT_ATOMS: atom_id res chain seq x y z
N MET A 1 -62.36 -24.34 8.43
CA MET A 1 -61.10 -24.42 9.20
C MET A 1 -60.03 -24.92 8.27
N SER A 2 -59.31 -24.03 7.62
CA SER A 2 -58.18 -24.37 6.73
C SER A 2 -56.93 -23.71 7.31
N SER A 3 -56.03 -24.56 7.82
CA SER A 3 -54.74 -24.15 8.34
C SER A 3 -53.78 -23.86 7.18
N HIS A 4 -53.41 -22.61 6.99
CA HIS A 4 -52.29 -22.24 6.14
C HIS A 4 -50.99 -22.60 6.88
N ALA A 5 -50.31 -23.65 6.42
CA ALA A 5 -48.93 -23.94 6.79
C ALA A 5 -48.03 -22.87 6.16
N ALA A 6 -47.41 -22.05 6.99
CA ALA A 6 -46.34 -21.14 6.59
C ALA A 6 -45.14 -21.97 6.20
N THR A 7 -44.86 -22.11 4.90
CA THR A 7 -43.56 -22.59 4.40
C THR A 7 -42.51 -21.58 4.72
N GLY A 8 -41.79 -21.80 5.83
CA GLY A 8 -40.57 -21.07 6.14
C GLY A 8 -39.55 -21.29 5.05
N HIS A 9 -39.25 -20.24 4.29
CA HIS A 9 -38.08 -20.21 3.41
C HIS A 9 -36.81 -20.27 4.30
N ILE A 10 -36.27 -21.47 4.41
CA ILE A 10 -34.93 -21.63 4.99
C ILE A 10 -33.96 -21.09 3.95
N ASP A 11 -33.53 -19.83 4.11
CA ASP A 11 -32.41 -19.30 3.38
C ASP A 11 -31.18 -20.12 3.76
N HIS A 12 -30.85 -21.10 2.94
CA HIS A 12 -29.56 -21.75 2.98
C HIS A 12 -28.47 -20.71 2.60
N HIS A 13 -28.06 -19.89 3.56
CA HIS A 13 -26.77 -19.26 3.50
C HIS A 13 -25.75 -20.41 3.45
N HIS A 14 -25.27 -20.73 2.25
CA HIS A 14 -24.10 -21.56 2.09
C HIS A 14 -22.94 -20.88 2.81
N ASP A 15 -22.72 -21.28 4.04
CA ASP A 15 -21.55 -20.91 4.82
C ASP A 15 -20.35 -21.52 4.10
N HIS A 16 -19.67 -20.73 3.26
CA HIS A 16 -18.44 -21.10 2.56
C HIS A 16 -17.27 -21.16 3.54
N THR A 17 -17.45 -21.89 4.63
CA THR A 17 -16.42 -22.17 5.60
C THR A 17 -15.79 -23.53 5.31
N THR A 18 -14.51 -23.69 5.63
CA THR A 18 -13.84 -25.00 5.62
C THR A 18 -14.37 -25.87 6.73
N SER A 19 -14.01 -27.18 6.74
CA SER A 19 -14.30 -28.11 7.85
C SER A 19 -13.80 -27.62 9.22
N THR A 20 -12.89 -26.63 9.24
CA THR A 20 -12.34 -26.00 10.45
C THR A 20 -13.11 -24.74 10.87
N GLY A 21 -14.18 -24.36 10.18
CA GLY A 21 -14.97 -23.14 10.47
C GLY A 21 -14.31 -21.83 9.99
N ILE A 22 -13.18 -21.90 9.29
CA ILE A 22 -12.47 -20.71 8.79
C ILE A 22 -13.06 -20.32 7.42
N PRO A 23 -13.40 -19.04 7.19
CA PRO A 23 -13.86 -18.57 5.89
C PRO A 23 -12.81 -18.82 4.80
N ASN A 24 -13.24 -19.39 3.65
CA ASN A 24 -12.34 -19.70 2.52
C ASN A 24 -11.50 -18.51 2.05
N LYS A 25 -12.03 -17.29 2.16
CA LYS A 25 -11.29 -16.06 1.82
C LYS A 25 -10.08 -15.86 2.70
N LYS A 26 -10.18 -16.08 4.01
CA LYS A 26 -9.05 -15.96 4.94
C LYS A 26 -8.00 -17.03 4.67
N LEU A 27 -8.42 -18.27 4.42
CA LEU A 27 -7.51 -19.37 4.11
C LEU A 27 -6.69 -19.08 2.83
N LEU A 28 -7.35 -18.55 1.79
CA LEU A 28 -6.67 -18.14 0.56
C LEU A 28 -5.56 -17.10 0.83
N TRP A 29 -5.89 -16.06 1.59
CA TRP A 29 -4.92 -15.03 1.94
C TRP A 29 -3.77 -15.58 2.78
N TRP A 30 -4.02 -16.45 3.73
CA TRP A 30 -2.97 -17.08 4.55
C TRP A 30 -2.04 -17.93 3.71
N ALA A 31 -2.57 -18.73 2.78
CA ALA A 31 -1.74 -19.52 1.86
C ALA A 31 -0.89 -18.63 0.94
N PHE A 32 -1.46 -17.54 0.43
CA PHE A 32 -0.75 -16.56 -0.37
C PHE A 32 0.38 -15.88 0.44
N LEU A 33 0.10 -15.39 1.64
CA LEU A 33 1.10 -14.76 2.51
C LEU A 33 2.22 -15.71 2.92
N ALA A 34 1.91 -16.99 3.16
CA ALA A 34 2.92 -18.01 3.44
C ALA A 34 3.87 -18.22 2.25
N SER A 35 3.34 -18.23 1.03
CA SER A 35 4.14 -18.26 -0.20
C SER A 35 5.04 -17.03 -0.33
N ASP A 36 4.50 -15.84 -0.07
CA ASP A 36 5.25 -14.58 -0.12
C ASP A 36 6.34 -14.50 0.96
N CYS A 37 6.11 -15.05 2.15
CA CYS A 37 7.16 -15.17 3.18
C CYS A 37 8.38 -15.93 2.66
N MET A 38 8.17 -17.04 1.97
CA MET A 38 9.27 -17.85 1.38
C MET A 38 9.98 -17.07 0.29
N PHE A 39 9.23 -16.37 -0.55
CA PHE A 39 9.78 -15.56 -1.63
C PHE A 39 10.67 -14.42 -1.09
N PHE A 40 10.18 -13.61 -0.17
CA PHE A 40 10.98 -12.53 0.45
C PHE A 40 12.13 -13.09 1.29
N GLY A 41 11.93 -14.21 1.98
CA GLY A 41 12.98 -14.90 2.72
C GLY A 41 14.15 -15.30 1.81
N ALA A 42 13.87 -15.80 0.62
CA ALA A 42 14.91 -16.12 -0.37
C ALA A 42 15.66 -14.87 -0.86
N LEU A 43 14.95 -13.76 -1.14
CA LEU A 43 15.56 -12.49 -1.57
C LEU A 43 16.45 -11.88 -0.46
N ILE A 44 15.96 -11.86 0.78
CA ILE A 44 16.71 -11.36 1.93
C ILE A 44 17.96 -12.21 2.16
N SER A 45 17.83 -13.54 2.13
CA SER A 45 18.95 -14.47 2.29
C SER A 45 20.00 -14.28 1.20
N THR A 46 19.57 -14.12 -0.05
CA THR A 46 20.47 -13.85 -1.18
C THR A 46 21.24 -12.55 -0.98
N HIS A 47 20.55 -11.46 -0.60
CA HIS A 47 21.20 -10.18 -0.31
C HIS A 47 22.23 -10.32 0.82
N MET A 48 21.89 -11.04 1.90
CA MET A 48 22.77 -11.28 3.04
C MET A 48 24.03 -12.08 2.67
N VAL A 49 23.91 -13.13 1.85
CA VAL A 49 25.07 -13.92 1.40
C VAL A 49 26.08 -13.05 0.65
N TYR A 50 25.63 -12.22 -0.29
CA TYR A 50 26.52 -11.36 -1.04
C TYR A 50 27.05 -10.17 -0.21
N ARG A 51 26.34 -9.76 0.81
CA ARG A 51 26.79 -8.74 1.75
C ARG A 51 27.92 -9.24 2.66
N LEU A 52 27.80 -10.48 3.17
CA LEU A 52 28.80 -11.09 4.05
C LEU A 52 30.07 -11.49 3.29
N ASN A 53 29.96 -11.75 1.99
CA ASN A 53 31.06 -12.12 1.11
C ASN A 53 31.12 -11.17 -0.11
N PRO A 54 31.48 -9.89 0.08
CA PRO A 54 31.46 -8.92 -1.00
C PRO A 54 32.55 -9.24 -2.04
N PRO A 55 32.20 -9.33 -3.35
CA PRO A 55 33.20 -9.40 -4.40
C PRO A 55 34.06 -8.13 -4.45
N PRO A 56 35.29 -8.21 -4.97
CA PRO A 56 36.14 -7.02 -5.12
C PRO A 56 35.48 -5.92 -5.95
N GLY A 57 35.50 -4.68 -5.45
CA GLY A 57 34.92 -3.52 -6.15
C GLY A 57 33.43 -3.22 -5.83
N ASN A 58 32.84 -3.89 -4.84
CA ASN A 58 31.47 -3.56 -4.39
C ASN A 58 31.39 -2.20 -3.68
N ALA A 59 30.23 -1.54 -3.84
CA ALA A 59 29.91 -0.33 -3.09
C ALA A 59 29.83 -0.63 -1.58
N VAL A 60 30.32 0.32 -0.76
CA VAL A 60 30.22 0.23 0.70
C VAL A 60 28.87 0.80 1.15
N PRO A 61 28.01 0.02 1.80
CA PRO A 61 26.65 0.44 2.18
C PRO A 61 26.58 1.72 3.00
N THR A 62 27.51 1.92 3.96
CA THR A 62 27.55 3.12 4.82
C THR A 62 27.75 4.44 4.06
N GLN A 63 28.27 4.39 2.84
CA GLN A 63 28.47 5.57 2.00
C GLN A 63 27.30 5.85 1.06
N VAL A 64 26.37 4.89 0.95
CA VAL A 64 25.25 4.95 0.00
C VAL A 64 23.97 5.38 0.68
N PHE A 65 23.66 4.81 1.85
CA PHE A 65 22.36 4.98 2.50
C PHE A 65 22.23 6.25 3.33
N ASN A 66 21.05 6.88 3.22
CA ASN A 66 20.63 7.97 4.10
C ASN A 66 19.64 7.42 5.13
N ILE A 67 20.14 7.02 6.30
CA ILE A 67 19.34 6.40 7.36
C ILE A 67 18.23 7.31 7.87
N GLU A 68 18.46 8.63 7.94
CA GLU A 68 17.46 9.56 8.46
C GLU A 68 16.20 9.54 7.59
N LEU A 69 16.37 9.62 6.27
CA LEU A 69 15.26 9.58 5.32
C LEU A 69 14.52 8.24 5.36
N THR A 70 15.27 7.13 5.35
CA THR A 70 14.68 5.80 5.34
C THR A 70 13.98 5.47 6.67
N SER A 71 14.54 5.94 7.80
CA SER A 71 13.88 5.81 9.12
C SER A 71 12.57 6.59 9.18
N PHE A 72 12.55 7.80 8.63
CA PHE A 72 11.32 8.60 8.54
C PHE A 72 10.26 7.92 7.64
N SER A 73 10.68 7.40 6.48
CA SER A 73 9.80 6.65 5.58
C SER A 73 9.23 5.39 6.26
N THR A 74 10.06 4.68 7.05
CA THR A 74 9.64 3.52 7.85
C THR A 74 8.60 3.92 8.88
N PHE A 75 8.80 5.03 9.59
CA PHE A 75 7.82 5.55 10.56
C PHE A 75 6.47 5.86 9.89
N ILE A 76 6.48 6.49 8.71
CA ILE A 76 5.27 6.78 7.93
C ILE A 76 4.53 5.48 7.57
N LEU A 77 5.25 4.45 7.16
CA LEU A 77 4.66 3.17 6.81
C LEU A 77 4.02 2.50 8.03
N LEU A 78 4.69 2.52 9.20
CA LEU A 78 4.13 2.01 10.46
C LEU A 78 2.86 2.77 10.89
N MET A 79 2.81 4.09 10.68
CA MET A 79 1.59 4.87 10.93
C MET A 79 0.45 4.44 10.00
N SER A 80 0.74 4.08 8.75
CA SER A 80 -0.25 3.53 7.84
C SER A 80 -0.85 2.21 8.33
N SER A 81 -0.01 1.36 8.94
CA SER A 81 -0.42 0.09 9.55
C SER A 81 -1.42 0.30 10.69
N LEU A 82 -1.16 1.29 11.55
CA LEU A 82 -2.10 1.69 12.61
C LEU A 82 -3.45 2.13 12.03
N LEU A 83 -3.45 2.97 11.00
CA LEU A 83 -4.70 3.40 10.35
C LEU A 83 -5.46 2.24 9.72
N MET A 84 -4.76 1.25 9.17
CA MET A 84 -5.39 0.05 8.63
C MET A 84 -6.08 -0.77 9.72
N ALA A 85 -5.45 -0.96 10.88
CA ALA A 85 -6.06 -1.62 12.03
C ALA A 85 -7.32 -0.88 12.52
N LEU A 86 -7.28 0.47 12.54
CA LEU A 86 -8.44 1.30 12.87
C LEU A 86 -9.55 1.19 11.81
N ALA A 87 -9.21 1.03 10.54
CA ALA A 87 -10.19 0.81 9.46
C ALA A 87 -10.95 -0.52 9.64
N VAL A 88 -10.22 -1.59 10.00
CA VAL A 88 -10.83 -2.90 10.31
C VAL A 88 -11.76 -2.80 11.52
N ASN A 89 -11.32 -2.15 12.60
CA ASN A 89 -12.15 -1.94 13.79
C ASN A 89 -13.41 -1.10 13.47
N ALA A 90 -13.27 -0.06 12.63
CA ALA A 90 -14.39 0.80 12.26
C ALA A 90 -15.46 0.04 11.47
N ILE A 91 -15.06 -0.82 10.51
CA ILE A 91 -16.03 -1.60 9.73
C ILE A 91 -16.71 -2.69 10.56
N GLN A 92 -16.00 -3.31 11.51
CA GLN A 92 -16.57 -4.27 12.45
C GLN A 92 -17.65 -3.64 13.34
N ARG A 93 -17.57 -2.33 13.60
CA ARG A 93 -18.59 -1.53 14.30
C ARG A 93 -19.66 -0.95 13.35
N GLY A 94 -19.67 -1.31 12.08
CA GLY A 94 -20.60 -0.79 11.09
C GLY A 94 -20.40 0.69 10.68
N ASN A 95 -19.32 1.34 11.12
CA ASN A 95 -19.05 2.75 10.84
C ASN A 95 -18.31 2.94 9.50
N VAL A 96 -19.08 2.92 8.41
CA VAL A 96 -18.54 3.06 7.04
C VAL A 96 -17.83 4.40 6.81
N LYS A 97 -18.27 5.50 7.45
CA LYS A 97 -17.62 6.80 7.30
C LYS A 97 -16.20 6.80 7.87
N SER A 98 -16.03 6.28 9.08
CA SER A 98 -14.72 6.15 9.70
C SER A 98 -13.82 5.21 8.90
N THR A 99 -14.34 4.07 8.42
CA THR A 99 -13.61 3.13 7.56
C THR A 99 -13.07 3.82 6.32
N ARG A 100 -13.86 4.66 5.63
CA ARG A 100 -13.42 5.43 4.45
C ARG A 100 -12.26 6.35 4.78
N THR A 101 -12.35 7.10 5.88
CA THR A 101 -11.29 8.03 6.29
C THR A 101 -10.01 7.30 6.63
N MET A 102 -10.09 6.17 7.33
CA MET A 102 -8.92 5.38 7.71
C MET A 102 -8.26 4.71 6.49
N LEU A 103 -9.06 4.12 5.57
CA LEU A 103 -8.54 3.57 4.31
C LEU A 103 -7.84 4.63 3.45
N LEU A 104 -8.43 5.83 3.35
CA LEU A 104 -7.81 6.93 2.61
C LEU A 104 -6.49 7.38 3.25
N GLY A 105 -6.44 7.46 4.59
CA GLY A 105 -5.21 7.76 5.33
C GLY A 105 -4.13 6.70 5.14
N THR A 106 -4.49 5.41 5.16
CA THR A 106 -3.56 4.31 4.89
C THR A 106 -2.97 4.44 3.49
N MET A 107 -3.80 4.68 2.48
CA MET A 107 -3.34 4.91 1.10
C MET A 107 -2.42 6.12 0.99
N PHE A 108 -2.76 7.21 1.66
CA PHE A 108 -1.97 8.44 1.67
C PHE A 108 -0.55 8.19 2.19
N PHE A 109 -0.41 7.56 3.34
CA PHE A 109 0.90 7.22 3.90
C PHE A 109 1.66 6.19 3.06
N GLY A 110 0.97 5.18 2.52
CA GLY A 110 1.57 4.23 1.58
C GLY A 110 2.14 4.90 0.32
N CYS A 111 1.43 5.89 -0.21
CA CYS A 111 1.91 6.66 -1.36
C CYS A 111 3.10 7.57 -1.02
N ILE A 112 3.12 8.18 0.17
CA ILE A 112 4.29 8.96 0.62
C ILE A 112 5.52 8.05 0.71
N PHE A 113 5.38 6.85 1.27
CA PHE A 113 6.45 5.87 1.32
C PHE A 113 6.97 5.52 -0.09
N LEU A 114 6.06 5.22 -1.04
CA LEU A 114 6.43 4.93 -2.43
C LEU A 114 7.16 6.11 -3.09
N GLY A 115 6.71 7.34 -2.86
CA GLY A 115 7.38 8.54 -3.36
C GLY A 115 8.79 8.71 -2.78
N GLY A 116 8.97 8.42 -1.49
CA GLY A 116 10.28 8.41 -0.83
C GLY A 116 11.22 7.35 -1.43
N GLN A 117 10.69 6.15 -1.71
CA GLN A 117 11.45 5.07 -2.33
C GLN A 117 11.86 5.40 -3.77
N VAL A 118 10.99 6.04 -4.56
CA VAL A 118 11.34 6.53 -5.90
C VAL A 118 12.47 7.54 -5.83
N TYR A 119 12.40 8.51 -4.90
CA TYR A 119 13.48 9.47 -4.67
C TYR A 119 14.80 8.78 -4.31
N GLU A 120 14.78 7.83 -3.38
CA GLU A 120 15.96 7.09 -2.95
C GLU A 120 16.62 6.36 -4.12
N PHE A 121 15.83 5.68 -4.96
CA PHE A 121 16.33 5.00 -6.15
C PHE A 121 16.93 5.96 -7.17
N GLU A 122 16.27 7.08 -7.43
CA GLU A 122 16.77 8.12 -8.35
C GLU A 122 18.09 8.70 -7.83
N HIS A 123 18.16 8.99 -6.53
CA HIS A 123 19.38 9.50 -5.89
C HIS A 123 20.54 8.50 -5.99
N PHE A 124 20.29 7.20 -5.79
CA PHE A 124 21.34 6.18 -5.88
C PHE A 124 21.86 6.01 -7.30
N VAL A 125 21.00 6.10 -8.31
CA VAL A 125 21.41 6.02 -9.71
C VAL A 125 22.21 7.25 -10.11
N HIS A 126 21.74 8.46 -9.81
CA HIS A 126 22.35 9.70 -10.29
C HIS A 126 23.53 10.19 -9.42
N ALA A 127 23.43 10.12 -8.11
CA ALA A 127 24.48 10.66 -7.20
C ALA A 127 25.52 9.62 -6.80
N LYS A 128 25.15 8.34 -6.70
CA LYS A 128 26.05 7.26 -6.27
C LYS A 128 26.48 6.34 -7.43
N HIS A 129 25.95 6.55 -8.63
CA HIS A 129 26.20 5.73 -9.83
C HIS A 129 25.97 4.23 -9.57
N MET A 130 25.09 3.89 -8.63
CA MET A 130 24.74 2.52 -8.31
C MET A 130 23.58 2.07 -9.18
N THR A 131 23.82 1.08 -10.02
CA THR A 131 22.80 0.52 -10.93
C THR A 131 22.66 -0.98 -10.72
N LEU A 132 21.60 -1.55 -11.29
CA LEU A 132 21.37 -3.01 -11.30
C LEU A 132 22.53 -3.83 -11.88
N SER A 133 23.33 -3.25 -12.77
CA SER A 133 24.38 -3.97 -13.49
C SER A 133 25.81 -3.69 -12.99
N ASN A 134 26.03 -2.63 -12.22
CA ASN A 134 27.38 -2.20 -11.82
C ASN A 134 27.95 -2.97 -10.63
N SER A 135 27.09 -3.47 -9.74
CA SER A 135 27.54 -4.20 -8.54
C SER A 135 26.50 -5.25 -8.15
N ILE A 136 27.00 -6.36 -7.60
CA ILE A 136 26.11 -7.41 -7.06
C ILE A 136 25.31 -6.89 -5.89
N PHE A 137 25.88 -6.03 -5.06
CA PHE A 137 25.19 -5.35 -3.97
C PHE A 137 24.01 -4.52 -4.49
N GLY A 138 24.25 -3.67 -5.51
CA GLY A 138 23.19 -2.88 -6.16
C GLY A 138 22.10 -3.79 -6.77
N SER A 139 22.48 -4.85 -7.48
CA SER A 139 21.54 -5.80 -8.08
C SER A 139 20.61 -6.44 -7.04
N THR A 140 21.18 -6.99 -5.96
CA THR A 140 20.38 -7.64 -4.90
C THR A 140 19.54 -6.63 -4.12
N PHE A 141 20.07 -5.43 -3.86
CA PHE A 141 19.36 -4.34 -3.20
C PHE A 141 18.14 -3.89 -4.00
N TYR A 142 18.32 -3.51 -5.28
CA TYR A 142 17.21 -3.06 -6.12
C TYR A 142 16.17 -4.16 -6.37
N THR A 143 16.60 -5.41 -6.49
CA THR A 143 15.66 -6.53 -6.64
C THR A 143 14.82 -6.69 -5.39
N LEU A 144 15.42 -6.70 -4.20
CA LEU A 144 14.73 -6.88 -2.94
C LEU A 144 13.78 -5.72 -2.63
N THR A 145 14.31 -4.49 -2.62
CA THR A 145 13.55 -3.29 -2.25
C THR A 145 12.55 -2.89 -3.35
N GLY A 146 12.88 -3.08 -4.62
CA GLY A 146 11.98 -2.85 -5.74
C GLY A 146 10.81 -3.82 -5.77
N THR A 147 11.04 -5.10 -5.47
CA THR A 147 9.97 -6.09 -5.32
C THR A 147 9.06 -5.72 -4.15
N HIS A 148 9.63 -5.31 -3.01
CA HIS A 148 8.86 -4.82 -1.87
C HIS A 148 8.01 -3.60 -2.27
N GLY A 149 8.59 -2.60 -2.92
CA GLY A 149 7.85 -1.43 -3.41
C GLY A 149 6.71 -1.78 -4.36
N THR A 150 6.90 -2.79 -5.20
CA THR A 150 5.83 -3.31 -6.06
C THR A 150 4.68 -3.90 -5.24
N HIS A 151 4.96 -4.64 -4.17
CA HIS A 151 3.94 -5.16 -3.25
C HIS A 151 3.21 -4.04 -2.50
N VAL A 152 3.91 -2.99 -2.07
CA VAL A 152 3.27 -1.77 -1.51
C VAL A 152 2.35 -1.12 -2.53
N ALA A 153 2.78 -0.96 -3.79
CA ALA A 153 1.97 -0.36 -4.85
C ALA A 153 0.70 -1.20 -5.15
N ILE A 154 0.83 -2.53 -5.21
CA ILE A 154 -0.32 -3.44 -5.32
C ILE A 154 -1.24 -3.28 -4.11
N GLY A 155 -0.70 -3.18 -2.89
CA GLY A 155 -1.46 -2.93 -1.67
C GLY A 155 -2.26 -1.63 -1.72
N VAL A 156 -1.65 -0.53 -2.16
CA VAL A 156 -2.34 0.76 -2.37
C VAL A 156 -3.47 0.62 -3.39
N LEU A 157 -3.26 -0.13 -4.47
CA LEU A 157 -4.30 -0.41 -5.47
C LEU A 157 -5.47 -1.21 -4.87
N LEU A 158 -5.18 -2.24 -4.09
CA LEU A 158 -6.19 -3.05 -3.39
C LEU A 158 -7.00 -2.20 -2.40
N LEU A 159 -6.34 -1.35 -1.63
CA LEU A 159 -6.99 -0.39 -0.73
C LEU A 159 -7.86 0.61 -1.51
N GLY A 160 -7.40 1.09 -2.67
CA GLY A 160 -8.17 1.94 -3.58
C GLY A 160 -9.44 1.25 -4.09
N MET A 161 -9.33 0.00 -4.52
CA MET A 161 -10.49 -0.79 -4.92
C MET A 161 -11.49 -0.97 -3.78
N MET A 162 -11.00 -1.22 -2.55
CA MET A 162 -11.85 -1.34 -1.37
C MET A 162 -12.51 -0.01 -1.02
N TYR A 163 -11.77 1.10 -1.07
CA TYR A 163 -12.30 2.45 -0.85
C TYR A 163 -13.43 2.77 -1.83
N VAL A 164 -13.24 2.55 -3.12
CA VAL A 164 -14.29 2.75 -4.15
C VAL A 164 -15.53 1.90 -3.90
N ARG A 165 -15.32 0.65 -3.47
CA ARG A 165 -16.40 -0.28 -3.14
C ARG A 165 -17.28 0.23 -1.99
N THR A 166 -16.74 1.04 -1.08
CA THR A 166 -17.54 1.66 0.01
C THR A 166 -18.60 2.64 -0.49
N PHE A 167 -18.51 3.10 -1.74
CA PHE A 167 -19.49 4.03 -2.35
C PHE A 167 -20.50 3.32 -3.28
N LYS A 168 -20.47 1.98 -3.37
CA LYS A 168 -21.38 1.23 -4.21
C LYS A 168 -22.83 1.38 -3.71
N PRO A 169 -23.77 1.88 -4.54
CA PRO A 169 -25.17 2.01 -4.14
C PRO A 169 -25.83 0.64 -4.00
N ALA A 170 -26.75 0.49 -3.03
CA ALA A 170 -27.47 -0.75 -2.75
C ALA A 170 -28.38 -1.19 -3.92
N ASN A 171 -28.86 -0.25 -4.74
CA ASN A 171 -29.81 -0.50 -5.82
C ASN A 171 -29.16 -1.00 -7.14
N GLY A 172 -27.90 -1.37 -7.12
CA GLY A 172 -27.19 -1.81 -8.33
C GLY A 172 -26.85 -0.67 -9.31
N GLY A 173 -25.99 -0.94 -10.28
CA GLY A 173 -25.51 0.05 -11.24
C GLY A 173 -24.25 0.78 -10.78
N GLY A 174 -23.62 1.52 -11.67
CA GLY A 174 -22.45 2.33 -11.34
C GLY A 174 -21.09 1.66 -11.56
N LEU A 175 -21.01 0.58 -12.33
CA LEU A 175 -19.73 -0.05 -12.69
C LEU A 175 -18.77 0.98 -13.32
N PHE A 176 -19.27 1.77 -14.27
CA PHE A 176 -18.49 2.83 -14.93
C PHE A 176 -18.05 3.91 -13.93
N ARG A 177 -18.96 4.34 -13.03
CA ARG A 177 -18.62 5.32 -11.99
C ARG A 177 -17.57 4.78 -11.04
N ASN A 178 -17.66 3.52 -10.62
CA ASN A 178 -16.67 2.89 -9.73
C ASN A 178 -15.32 2.76 -10.43
N PHE A 179 -15.30 2.42 -11.72
CA PHE A 179 -14.08 2.37 -12.51
C PHE A 179 -13.45 3.76 -12.68
N ALA A 180 -14.26 4.78 -13.01
CA ALA A 180 -13.80 6.16 -13.11
C ALA A 180 -13.26 6.67 -11.76
N HIS A 181 -13.91 6.32 -10.65
CA HIS A 181 -13.46 6.68 -9.30
C HIS A 181 -12.11 6.03 -8.98
N LEU A 182 -11.94 4.73 -9.26
CA LEU A 182 -10.68 4.03 -9.08
C LEU A 182 -9.56 4.64 -9.93
N LEU A 183 -9.84 4.90 -11.22
CA LEU A 183 -8.89 5.53 -12.13
C LEU A 183 -8.46 6.92 -11.60
N THR A 184 -9.42 7.71 -11.13
CA THR A 184 -9.14 9.03 -10.54
C THR A 184 -8.24 8.91 -9.31
N ILE A 185 -8.49 7.95 -8.42
CA ILE A 185 -7.63 7.68 -7.26
C ILE A 185 -6.22 7.31 -7.72
N CYS A 186 -6.08 6.35 -8.62
CA CYS A 186 -4.76 5.90 -9.10
C CYS A 186 -3.97 7.04 -9.76
N VAL A 187 -4.62 7.85 -10.60
CA VAL A 187 -3.97 8.99 -11.27
C VAL A 187 -3.61 10.08 -10.25
N THR A 188 -4.53 10.43 -9.34
CA THR A 188 -4.30 11.49 -8.34
C THR A 188 -3.16 11.12 -7.41
N PHE A 189 -3.20 9.94 -6.82
CA PHE A 189 -2.17 9.49 -5.90
C PHE A 189 -0.86 9.17 -6.62
N GLY A 190 -0.89 8.49 -7.77
CA GLY A 190 0.29 8.18 -8.55
C GLY A 190 1.03 9.44 -9.00
N VAL A 191 0.37 10.37 -9.68
CA VAL A 191 1.01 11.60 -10.16
C VAL A 191 1.44 12.50 -9.01
N ALA A 192 0.57 12.70 -8.00
CA ALA A 192 0.90 13.57 -6.87
C ALA A 192 2.13 13.04 -6.09
N PHE A 193 2.19 11.74 -5.81
CA PHE A 193 3.24 11.23 -4.93
C PHE A 193 4.52 10.85 -5.66
N ILE A 194 4.45 10.28 -6.86
CA ILE A 194 5.66 9.92 -7.62
C ILE A 194 6.48 11.17 -8.00
N TRP A 195 5.81 12.32 -8.23
CA TRP A 195 6.47 13.54 -8.69
C TRP A 195 6.63 14.60 -7.61
N PHE A 196 5.67 14.70 -6.69
CA PHE A 196 5.68 15.76 -5.66
C PHE A 196 6.56 15.40 -4.47
N VAL A 197 6.53 14.15 -3.97
CA VAL A 197 7.30 13.74 -2.79
C VAL A 197 8.81 13.83 -3.02
N PRO A 198 9.38 13.34 -4.14
CA PRO A 198 10.79 13.55 -4.43
C PRO A 198 11.20 15.03 -4.44
N GLY A 199 10.41 15.89 -5.08
CA GLY A 199 10.67 17.33 -5.08
C GLY A 199 10.61 17.96 -3.69
N LEU A 200 9.70 17.50 -2.82
CA LEU A 200 9.63 17.97 -1.44
C LEU A 200 10.88 17.56 -0.65
N ILE A 201 11.37 16.35 -0.84
CA ILE A 201 12.59 15.87 -0.20
C ILE A 201 13.80 16.68 -0.66
N GLU A 202 13.91 16.98 -1.97
CA GLU A 202 14.98 17.82 -2.51
C GLU A 202 15.01 19.23 -1.88
N VAL A 203 13.84 19.81 -1.57
CA VAL A 203 13.76 21.12 -0.86
C VAL A 203 14.30 21.02 0.55
N VAL A 204 14.02 19.93 1.27
CA VAL A 204 14.57 19.67 2.61
C VAL A 204 16.10 19.61 2.55
N TYR A 205 16.66 19.10 1.45
CA TYR A 205 18.12 19.04 1.21
C TYR A 205 18.71 20.30 0.52
N GLY A 206 17.93 21.39 0.40
CA GLY A 206 18.47 22.70 0.01
C GLY A 206 18.09 23.20 -1.39
N LEU A 207 17.19 22.53 -2.11
CA LEU A 207 16.67 23.05 -3.39
C LEU A 207 15.82 24.31 -3.15
N PRO A 208 15.95 25.37 -3.99
CA PRO A 208 15.12 26.57 -3.87
C PRO A 208 13.64 26.25 -4.06
N ILE A 209 12.79 26.76 -3.16
CA ILE A 209 11.32 26.56 -3.20
C ILE A 209 10.71 26.99 -4.56
N GLY A 210 11.31 27.98 -5.22
CA GLY A 210 10.87 28.45 -6.53
C GLY A 210 10.97 27.39 -7.64
N ASP A 211 11.96 26.52 -7.58
CA ASP A 211 12.13 25.43 -8.54
C ASP A 211 11.22 24.25 -8.23
N LEU A 212 10.93 23.99 -6.94
CA LEU A 212 9.87 23.06 -6.55
C LEU A 212 8.53 23.50 -7.14
N LEU A 213 8.14 24.76 -7.00
CA LEU A 213 6.86 25.26 -7.52
C LEU A 213 6.74 25.05 -9.03
N LYS A 214 7.80 25.26 -9.79
CA LYS A 214 7.80 25.01 -11.24
C LYS A 214 7.61 23.52 -11.57
N ARG A 215 8.33 22.64 -10.89
CA ARG A 215 8.22 21.19 -11.07
C ARG A 215 6.90 20.63 -10.55
N ALA A 216 6.41 21.15 -9.40
CA ALA A 216 5.20 20.71 -8.75
C ALA A 216 3.90 21.27 -9.36
N ALA A 217 3.96 22.23 -10.28
CA ALA A 217 2.76 22.85 -10.85
C ALA A 217 1.80 21.82 -11.47
N ILE A 218 2.32 20.87 -12.25
CA ILE A 218 1.53 19.80 -12.89
C ILE A 218 1.01 18.81 -11.84
N PRO A 219 1.85 18.21 -10.95
CA PRO A 219 1.37 17.35 -9.88
C PRO A 219 0.32 18.00 -8.99
N LEU A 220 0.49 19.26 -8.61
CA LEU A 220 -0.47 19.99 -7.78
C LEU A 220 -1.79 20.21 -8.52
N ALA A 221 -1.75 20.59 -9.79
CA ALA A 221 -2.95 20.75 -10.60
C ALA A 221 -3.72 19.42 -10.77
N VAL A 222 -3.01 18.34 -11.06
CA VAL A 222 -3.60 16.98 -11.16
C VAL A 222 -4.14 16.54 -9.81
N GLY A 223 -3.40 16.76 -8.73
CA GLY A 223 -3.83 16.47 -7.36
C GLY A 223 -5.10 17.22 -6.97
N ALA A 224 -5.15 18.54 -7.24
CA ALA A 224 -6.33 19.36 -6.96
C ALA A 224 -7.54 18.93 -7.80
N ALA A 225 -7.37 18.71 -9.10
CA ALA A 225 -8.44 18.21 -9.98
C ALA A 225 -8.92 16.83 -9.53
N GLY A 226 -7.99 15.96 -9.11
CA GLY A 226 -8.30 14.65 -8.57
C GLY A 226 -9.10 14.73 -7.27
N LEU A 227 -8.72 15.57 -6.32
CA LEU A 227 -9.46 15.77 -5.07
C LEU A 227 -10.88 16.28 -5.31
N VAL A 228 -11.05 17.24 -6.25
CA VAL A 228 -12.37 17.72 -6.63
C VAL A 228 -13.23 16.61 -7.24
N SER A 229 -12.67 15.79 -8.14
CA SER A 229 -13.40 14.68 -8.74
C SER A 229 -13.69 13.57 -7.74
N LEU A 230 -12.80 13.27 -6.79
CA LEU A 230 -13.07 12.34 -5.69
C LEU A 230 -14.20 12.83 -4.80
N PHE A 231 -14.23 14.12 -4.48
CA PHE A 231 -15.33 14.73 -3.72
C PHE A 231 -16.67 14.63 -4.46
N TRP A 232 -16.66 14.87 -5.78
CA TRP A 232 -17.85 14.76 -6.60
C TRP A 232 -18.33 13.32 -6.77
N LEU A 233 -17.41 12.39 -7.08
CA LEU A 233 -17.69 10.97 -7.23
C LEU A 233 -18.09 10.30 -5.89
N GLY A 234 -17.56 10.80 -4.77
CA GLY A 234 -17.91 10.34 -3.42
C GLY A 234 -19.29 10.78 -2.92
N ARG A 235 -19.98 11.70 -3.65
CA ARG A 235 -21.36 12.09 -3.35
C ARG A 235 -22.32 10.98 -3.76
N THR A 236 -22.71 10.14 -2.81
CA THR A 236 -23.74 9.12 -3.00
C THR A 236 -25.03 9.59 -2.37
N SER A 237 -26.10 9.67 -3.18
CA SER A 237 -27.46 9.91 -2.70
C SER A 237 -28.10 8.54 -2.45
N GLY A 238 -28.21 8.11 -1.19
CA GLY A 238 -28.90 6.88 -0.82
C GLY A 238 -28.09 5.86 -0.01
N PRO A 239 -28.71 4.76 0.41
CA PRO A 239 -28.05 3.71 1.17
C PRO A 239 -26.97 3.01 0.34
N VAL A 240 -25.83 2.72 0.98
CA VAL A 240 -24.72 1.99 0.36
C VAL A 240 -24.80 0.51 0.74
N GLU A 241 -24.40 -0.37 -0.19
CA GLU A 241 -24.36 -1.83 0.04
C GLU A 241 -23.27 -2.23 1.05
N PHE A 242 -22.25 -1.38 1.23
CA PHE A 242 -21.09 -1.67 2.04
C PHE A 242 -21.38 -1.51 3.54
N GLY A 243 -21.04 -2.51 4.34
CA GLY A 243 -21.31 -2.51 5.77
C GLY A 243 -20.54 -3.63 6.49
N GLU A 244 -20.97 -3.98 7.70
CA GLU A 244 -20.36 -5.00 8.55
C GLU A 244 -20.17 -6.35 7.84
N LYS A 245 -21.05 -6.73 6.92
CA LYS A 245 -20.94 -7.94 6.08
C LYS A 245 -19.63 -8.00 5.27
N ASN A 246 -19.02 -6.86 4.99
CA ASN A 246 -17.76 -6.72 4.25
C ASN A 246 -16.53 -6.66 5.16
N ALA A 247 -16.69 -6.81 6.48
CA ALA A 247 -15.56 -6.75 7.42
C ALA A 247 -14.46 -7.76 7.10
N ILE A 248 -14.84 -8.97 6.68
CA ILE A 248 -13.89 -10.03 6.29
C ILE A 248 -13.04 -9.59 5.07
N ASP A 249 -13.62 -8.88 4.10
CA ASP A 249 -12.90 -8.42 2.92
C ASP A 249 -11.88 -7.33 3.31
N VAL A 250 -12.26 -6.41 4.20
CA VAL A 250 -11.36 -5.36 4.71
C VAL A 250 -10.26 -5.96 5.57
N GLU A 251 -10.59 -6.93 6.42
CA GLU A 251 -9.63 -7.65 7.26
C GLU A 251 -8.60 -8.41 6.41
N ALA A 252 -9.03 -9.08 5.34
CA ALA A 252 -8.16 -9.81 4.43
C ALA A 252 -7.12 -8.89 3.76
N ILE A 253 -7.55 -7.72 3.29
CA ILE A 253 -6.63 -6.71 2.73
C ILE A 253 -5.74 -6.12 3.83
N GLY A 254 -6.27 -5.94 5.04
CA GLY A 254 -5.50 -5.53 6.21
C GLY A 254 -4.37 -6.49 6.55
N LEU A 255 -4.62 -7.79 6.51
CA LEU A 255 -3.59 -8.82 6.70
C LEU A 255 -2.47 -8.71 5.67
N TYR A 256 -2.83 -8.48 4.40
CA TYR A 256 -1.84 -8.24 3.34
C TYR A 256 -1.01 -6.99 3.62
N TRP A 257 -1.65 -5.86 3.98
CA TRP A 257 -0.96 -4.61 4.28
C TRP A 257 0.03 -4.76 5.44
N HIS A 258 -0.41 -5.36 6.54
CA HIS A 258 0.44 -5.62 7.71
C HIS A 258 1.62 -6.57 7.38
N PHE A 259 1.39 -7.57 6.53
CA PHE A 259 2.45 -8.44 6.07
C PHE A 259 3.53 -7.66 5.30
N VAL A 260 3.13 -6.80 4.36
CA VAL A 260 4.06 -5.96 3.60
C VAL A 260 4.86 -5.05 4.54
N ASP A 261 4.24 -4.47 5.56
CA ASP A 261 4.90 -3.65 6.57
C ASP A 261 5.93 -4.46 7.39
N ILE A 262 5.59 -5.68 7.80
CA ILE A 262 6.50 -6.57 8.54
C ILE A 262 7.72 -6.93 7.68
N VAL A 263 7.50 -7.25 6.41
CA VAL A 263 8.60 -7.51 5.46
C VAL A 263 9.51 -6.29 5.35
N TRP A 264 8.94 -5.06 5.31
CA TRP A 264 9.74 -3.85 5.31
C TRP A 264 10.61 -3.67 6.55
N ILE A 265 10.07 -3.93 7.75
CA ILE A 265 10.84 -3.86 8.99
C ILE A 265 12.04 -4.80 8.93
N ILE A 266 11.86 -6.03 8.43
CA ILE A 266 12.94 -6.98 8.28
C ILE A 266 13.98 -6.48 7.25
N ILE A 267 13.53 -5.97 6.09
CA ILE A 267 14.41 -5.39 5.08
C ILE A 267 15.17 -4.19 5.66
N PHE A 268 14.49 -3.27 6.32
CA PHE A 268 15.10 -2.09 6.91
C PHE A 268 16.17 -2.46 7.93
N THR A 269 15.87 -3.41 8.82
CA THR A 269 16.84 -3.90 9.80
C THR A 269 18.03 -4.59 9.13
N ALA A 270 17.77 -5.51 8.21
CA ALA A 270 18.79 -6.33 7.57
C ALA A 270 19.68 -5.55 6.58
N VAL A 271 19.10 -4.60 5.84
CA VAL A 271 19.80 -3.90 4.76
C VAL A 271 20.41 -2.59 5.24
N TYR A 272 19.65 -1.82 6.04
CA TYR A 272 20.09 -0.46 6.44
C TYR A 272 20.72 -0.41 7.82
N LEU A 273 20.16 -1.06 8.85
CA LEU A 273 20.63 -0.91 10.23
C LEU A 273 21.82 -1.79 10.57
N LEU A 274 21.96 -2.96 9.96
CA LEU A 274 23.01 -3.92 10.35
C LEU A 274 24.45 -3.38 10.18
N GLU A 275 24.63 -2.32 9.40
CA GLU A 275 25.93 -1.68 9.19
C GLU A 275 26.31 -0.67 10.28
N TYR A 276 25.37 -0.31 11.13
CA TYR A 276 25.55 0.67 12.19
C TYR A 276 25.54 0.01 13.58
N LEU A 277 25.31 -1.30 13.62
CA LEU A 277 25.45 -2.14 14.80
C LEU A 277 26.80 -2.84 14.83
#